data_4a22f3e6dfd925d14c671cc4b2368fba
#
_entry.id   4a22f3e6dfd925d14c671cc4b2368fba
#
_cell.length_a   1.000
_cell.length_b   1.000
_cell.length_c   1.000
_cell.angle_alpha   90.00
_cell.angle_beta   90.00
_cell.angle_gamma   90.00
#
_symmetry.space_group_name_H-M   'P 1'
#
loop_
_entity.id
_entity.type
_entity.pdbx_description
1 polymer ?
#
loop_
_entity_poly.entity_id
_entity_poly.type
_entity_poly.pdbx_seq_one_letter_code
_entity_poly.pdbx_strand_id
1 'polypeptide(L)'
;MSLQHGQHGQHGQHGQHGQGEGGSAHDGLLAAALMRSRDAIVGTETITRPQTKPSRLNIADRLCRLPRDYRDAVLMSELLEDLAFVAEDYSPTRETSQAIAVERRLAGSGAVAYVPLAKITRPDVADFANAAPLVVNYAELRSDRMAEILAQQQYLIPFLASILPLDPVRNPAVAEMLEVGLALVTPVVMRVKLALGCPRPNQFSDRIQPMISEPAHPTLPSGHATQMFTLATMLSLLDDRAAKVVSDSQIYRLACRIAINRTVAGVHFPIDSAAGAVLGIQLGRYLMARGSNGQVGSATFDAAAFNGGAGTPRDFHYAILNQMVTNQDPSTRFNDDATTARPAPLWTSLCQRAAKEWGDRWS
;
A
#
# COMPACT_ATOMS: atom_id res chain seq x y z
N MET A 1 -19.16 -33.22 -10.50
CA MET A 1 -18.97 -32.37 -9.31
C MET A 1 -17.93 -31.33 -9.67
N SER A 2 -18.41 -30.13 -9.93
CA SER A 2 -17.59 -28.99 -10.41
C SER A 2 -17.03 -28.26 -9.17
N LEU A 3 -15.73 -28.33 -8.98
CA LEU A 3 -15.03 -27.50 -8.00
C LEU A 3 -14.86 -26.10 -8.60
N GLN A 4 -15.73 -25.18 -8.23
CA GLN A 4 -15.48 -23.76 -8.48
C GLN A 4 -14.34 -23.26 -7.62
N HIS A 5 -13.23 -22.94 -8.25
CA HIS A 5 -12.09 -22.26 -7.64
C HIS A 5 -12.46 -20.79 -7.43
N GLY A 6 -12.89 -20.45 -6.22
CA GLY A 6 -12.98 -19.07 -5.77
C GLY A 6 -11.63 -18.54 -5.33
N GLN A 7 -10.71 -18.28 -6.25
CA GLN A 7 -9.51 -17.48 -6.00
C GLN A 7 -9.73 -16.05 -6.49
N HIS A 8 -10.42 -15.25 -5.72
CA HIS A 8 -10.35 -13.81 -5.85
C HIS A 8 -9.47 -13.26 -4.72
N GLY A 9 -8.17 -13.31 -4.97
CA GLY A 9 -7.22 -12.46 -4.27
C GLY A 9 -7.58 -11.01 -4.53
N GLN A 10 -7.55 -10.23 -3.53
CA GLN A 10 -7.53 -8.78 -3.28
C GLN A 10 -7.68 -7.75 -4.43
N HIS A 11 -8.09 -8.11 -5.64
CA HIS A 11 -8.15 -7.23 -6.82
C HIS A 11 -9.52 -7.10 -7.47
N GLY A 12 -10.61 -7.45 -6.81
CA GLY A 12 -11.90 -7.58 -7.48
C GLY A 12 -13.00 -6.58 -7.12
N GLN A 13 -12.79 -5.56 -6.32
CA GLN A 13 -13.91 -4.69 -5.92
C GLN A 13 -13.69 -3.18 -6.07
N HIS A 14 -12.79 -2.72 -6.91
CA HIS A 14 -12.77 -1.30 -7.29
C HIS A 14 -13.75 -0.94 -8.41
N GLY A 15 -14.64 -1.83 -8.80
CA GLY A 15 -15.56 -1.65 -9.92
C GLY A 15 -17.03 -1.37 -9.60
N GLN A 16 -17.45 -1.21 -8.34
CA GLN A 16 -18.90 -1.11 -8.04
C GLN A 16 -19.34 0.09 -7.19
N HIS A 17 -18.59 1.15 -7.08
CA HIS A 17 -19.10 2.40 -6.49
C HIS A 17 -19.33 3.51 -7.51
N GLY A 18 -19.96 3.20 -8.61
CA GLY A 18 -20.31 4.17 -9.65
C GLY A 18 -21.59 3.86 -10.40
N GLN A 19 -22.28 2.80 -10.04
CA GLN A 19 -23.63 2.56 -10.55
C GLN A 19 -24.63 3.01 -9.49
N GLY A 20 -25.07 4.27 -9.62
CA GLY A 20 -26.38 4.64 -9.11
C GLY A 20 -27.38 3.61 -9.64
N GLU A 21 -28.30 3.17 -8.79
CA GLU A 21 -29.41 2.30 -9.12
C GLU A 21 -30.10 2.82 -10.39
N GLY A 22 -29.90 2.16 -11.53
CA GLY A 22 -30.45 2.62 -12.80
C GLY A 22 -30.02 1.90 -14.05
N GLY A 23 -29.20 0.85 -13.97
CA GLY A 23 -28.87 0.00 -15.13
C GLY A 23 -30.04 -0.87 -15.62
N SER A 24 -31.20 -0.26 -15.83
CA SER A 24 -32.39 -0.92 -16.33
C SER A 24 -32.69 -0.48 -17.79
N ALA A 25 -33.58 -1.17 -18.46
CA ALA A 25 -34.08 -0.82 -19.80
C ALA A 25 -34.59 0.65 -19.90
N HIS A 26 -34.85 1.29 -18.77
CA HIS A 26 -35.23 2.71 -18.69
C HIS A 26 -34.11 3.66 -19.07
N ASP A 27 -32.84 3.34 -18.82
CA ASP A 27 -31.73 4.23 -19.15
C ASP A 27 -31.54 4.38 -20.66
N GLY A 28 -31.72 3.29 -21.41
CA GLY A 28 -31.66 3.32 -22.87
C GLY A 28 -32.81 4.13 -23.48
N LEU A 29 -34.02 4.01 -22.89
CA LEU A 29 -35.17 4.79 -23.33
C LEU A 29 -35.02 6.27 -23.00
N LEU A 30 -34.53 6.56 -21.79
CA LEU A 30 -34.25 7.93 -21.36
C LEU A 30 -33.18 8.58 -22.24
N ALA A 31 -32.08 7.89 -22.50
CA ALA A 31 -31.04 8.35 -23.40
C ALA A 31 -31.56 8.67 -24.80
N ALA A 32 -32.37 7.78 -25.38
CA ALA A 32 -33.01 7.99 -26.68
C ALA A 32 -34.00 9.18 -26.68
N ALA A 33 -34.76 9.32 -25.57
CA ALA A 33 -35.69 10.44 -25.44
C ALA A 33 -34.93 11.78 -25.30
N LEU A 34 -33.84 11.82 -24.54
CA LEU A 34 -33.00 13.01 -24.38
C LEU A 34 -32.30 13.40 -25.69
N MET A 35 -31.85 12.45 -26.47
CA MET A 35 -31.30 12.72 -27.82
C MET A 35 -32.32 13.35 -28.74
N ARG A 36 -33.50 12.75 -28.85
CA ARG A 36 -34.61 13.25 -29.70
C ARG A 36 -35.12 14.62 -29.23
N SER A 37 -35.20 14.87 -27.93
CA SER A 37 -35.57 16.16 -27.40
C SER A 37 -34.59 17.24 -27.82
N ARG A 38 -33.28 16.96 -27.76
CA ARG A 38 -32.23 17.90 -28.18
C ARG A 38 -32.31 18.21 -29.68
N ASP A 39 -32.54 17.23 -30.50
CA ASP A 39 -32.66 17.42 -31.97
C ASP A 39 -33.80 18.38 -32.30
N ALA A 40 -34.90 18.34 -31.58
CA ALA A 40 -36.02 19.24 -31.76
C ALA A 40 -35.75 20.68 -31.25
N ILE A 41 -34.82 20.85 -30.31
CA ILE A 41 -34.52 22.15 -29.65
C ILE A 41 -33.40 22.93 -30.36
N VAL A 42 -32.43 22.22 -30.97
CA VAL A 42 -31.23 22.84 -31.55
C VAL A 42 -31.58 23.86 -32.66
N GLY A 43 -32.71 23.68 -33.36
CA GLY A 43 -33.14 24.58 -34.41
C GLY A 43 -32.22 24.61 -35.64
N THR A 44 -32.41 25.60 -36.50
CA THR A 44 -31.67 25.75 -37.75
C THR A 44 -30.66 26.91 -37.70
N GLU A 45 -30.36 27.45 -36.52
CA GLU A 45 -29.43 28.57 -36.43
C GLU A 45 -28.01 28.17 -36.80
N THR A 46 -27.37 28.91 -37.68
CA THR A 46 -25.97 28.71 -38.04
C THR A 46 -25.06 29.26 -36.93
N ILE A 47 -24.24 28.42 -36.34
CA ILE A 47 -23.21 28.85 -35.39
C ILE A 47 -22.13 29.62 -36.15
N THR A 48 -22.20 30.92 -36.13
CA THR A 48 -21.24 31.80 -36.82
C THR A 48 -19.99 32.08 -36.01
N ARG A 49 -20.07 32.02 -34.68
CA ARG A 49 -18.93 32.19 -33.76
C ARG A 49 -19.20 31.43 -32.45
N PRO A 50 -18.21 30.76 -31.86
CA PRO A 50 -18.34 30.27 -30.49
C PRO A 50 -18.50 31.49 -29.55
N GLN A 51 -19.57 31.51 -28.74
CA GLN A 51 -19.87 32.63 -27.84
C GLN A 51 -18.81 32.73 -26.70
N THR A 52 -18.13 31.65 -26.38
CA THR A 52 -17.07 31.62 -25.37
C THR A 52 -15.88 30.84 -25.88
N LYS A 53 -14.65 31.28 -25.56
CA LYS A 53 -13.45 30.46 -25.76
C LYS A 53 -13.45 29.36 -24.73
N PRO A 54 -13.15 28.11 -25.12
CA PRO A 54 -12.96 27.04 -24.15
C PRO A 54 -11.91 27.46 -23.12
N SER A 55 -12.24 27.41 -21.84
CA SER A 55 -11.28 27.68 -20.78
C SER A 55 -10.20 26.60 -20.76
N ARG A 56 -8.95 27.02 -20.60
CA ARG A 56 -7.87 26.06 -20.34
C ARG A 56 -7.99 25.62 -18.86
N LEU A 57 -8.31 24.37 -18.67
CA LEU A 57 -8.29 23.77 -17.34
C LEU A 57 -6.83 23.55 -16.89
N ASN A 58 -6.54 23.86 -15.65
CA ASN A 58 -5.31 23.46 -15.00
C ASN A 58 -5.27 21.94 -14.81
N ILE A 59 -4.14 21.41 -14.38
CA ILE A 59 -3.95 19.96 -14.24
C ILE A 59 -4.87 19.36 -13.18
N ALA A 60 -5.10 20.08 -12.07
CA ALA A 60 -5.98 19.66 -11.00
C ALA A 60 -7.42 19.50 -11.47
N ASP A 61 -7.95 20.52 -12.18
CA ASP A 61 -9.31 20.49 -12.71
C ASP A 61 -9.50 19.39 -13.76
N ARG A 62 -8.48 19.17 -14.60
CA ARG A 62 -8.52 18.06 -15.58
C ARG A 62 -8.56 16.70 -14.89
N LEU A 63 -7.73 16.50 -13.87
CA LEU A 63 -7.70 15.28 -13.07
C LEU A 63 -9.06 15.02 -12.40
N CYS A 64 -9.63 16.05 -11.76
CA CYS A 64 -10.93 15.94 -11.07
C CYS A 64 -12.09 15.61 -12.00
N ARG A 65 -11.99 15.92 -13.30
CA ARG A 65 -13.03 15.57 -14.29
C ARG A 65 -12.99 14.13 -14.77
N LEU A 66 -11.89 13.41 -14.52
CA LEU A 66 -11.82 12.00 -14.86
C LEU A 66 -12.73 11.18 -13.95
N PRO A 67 -13.46 10.19 -14.49
CA PRO A 67 -14.04 9.13 -13.69
C PRO A 67 -13.00 8.50 -12.76
N ARG A 68 -13.43 7.97 -11.63
CA ARG A 68 -12.55 7.45 -10.57
C ARG A 68 -11.52 6.46 -11.10
N ASP A 69 -11.97 5.45 -11.87
CA ASP A 69 -11.12 4.38 -12.38
C ASP A 69 -9.97 4.91 -13.26
N TYR A 70 -10.27 5.87 -14.15
CA TYR A 70 -9.26 6.50 -15.02
C TYR A 70 -8.30 7.37 -14.21
N ARG A 71 -8.82 8.05 -13.20
CA ARG A 71 -8.02 8.91 -12.33
C ARG A 71 -7.04 8.08 -11.50
N ASP A 72 -7.51 6.99 -10.90
CA ASP A 72 -6.67 6.06 -10.15
C ASP A 72 -5.61 5.42 -11.03
N ALA A 73 -5.95 4.99 -12.25
CA ALA A 73 -5.01 4.42 -13.20
C ALA A 73 -3.90 5.40 -13.60
N VAL A 74 -4.25 6.66 -13.84
CA VAL A 74 -3.28 7.71 -14.20
C VAL A 74 -2.37 8.05 -13.02
N LEU A 75 -2.91 8.16 -11.80
CA LEU A 75 -2.14 8.40 -10.58
C LEU A 75 -1.17 7.24 -10.30
N MET A 76 -1.65 6.00 -10.43
CA MET A 76 -0.81 4.80 -10.29
C MET A 76 0.33 4.77 -11.30
N SER A 77 0.04 5.10 -12.58
CA SER A 77 1.06 5.15 -13.62
C SER A 77 2.16 6.16 -13.28
N GLU A 78 1.78 7.40 -12.88
CA GLU A 78 2.73 8.45 -12.50
C GLU A 78 3.59 8.06 -11.30
N LEU A 79 3.04 7.34 -10.32
CA LEU A 79 3.77 6.94 -9.12
C LEU A 79 4.71 5.75 -9.36
N LEU A 80 4.31 4.79 -10.22
CA LEU A 80 5.10 3.60 -10.51
C LEU A 80 6.23 3.85 -11.52
N GLU A 81 6.11 4.85 -12.41
CA GLU A 81 7.11 5.12 -13.45
C GLU A 81 8.52 5.43 -12.92
N ASP A 82 8.61 5.84 -11.66
CA ASP A 82 9.87 6.22 -11.00
C ASP A 82 10.39 5.14 -10.02
N LEU A 83 9.78 3.97 -9.98
CA LEU A 83 10.25 2.84 -9.17
C LEU A 83 10.99 1.81 -10.04
N ALA A 84 12.15 1.39 -9.56
CA ALA A 84 12.92 0.29 -10.12
C ALA A 84 13.11 -0.82 -9.07
N PHE A 85 13.39 -2.03 -9.54
CA PHE A 85 13.58 -3.21 -8.70
C PHE A 85 14.87 -3.90 -9.11
N VAL A 86 15.82 -3.94 -8.21
CA VAL A 86 17.15 -4.54 -8.44
C VAL A 86 17.30 -5.75 -7.55
N ALA A 87 17.27 -6.93 -8.15
CA ALA A 87 17.52 -8.20 -7.48
C ALA A 87 19.02 -8.46 -7.41
N GLU A 88 19.51 -8.88 -6.24
CA GLU A 88 20.91 -9.13 -5.97
C GLU A 88 21.14 -10.61 -5.68
N ASP A 89 22.29 -11.13 -6.09
CA ASP A 89 22.75 -12.49 -5.85
C ASP A 89 21.70 -13.56 -6.22
N TYR A 90 21.20 -13.46 -7.46
CA TYR A 90 20.25 -14.44 -7.99
C TYR A 90 20.86 -15.83 -8.07
N SER A 91 20.16 -16.79 -7.48
CA SER A 91 20.52 -18.23 -7.55
C SER A 91 19.71 -18.93 -8.64
N PRO A 92 20.31 -19.34 -9.76
CA PRO A 92 19.61 -20.08 -10.80
C PRO A 92 19.01 -21.41 -10.33
N THR A 93 19.64 -22.05 -9.33
CA THR A 93 19.18 -23.32 -8.77
C THR A 93 17.90 -23.18 -7.93
N ARG A 94 17.74 -22.03 -7.26
CA ARG A 94 16.58 -21.73 -6.41
C ARG A 94 15.57 -20.81 -7.09
N GLU A 95 15.94 -20.22 -8.21
CA GLU A 95 15.19 -19.17 -8.90
C GLU A 95 14.80 -18.00 -7.98
N THR A 96 15.67 -17.67 -7.02
CA THR A 96 15.46 -16.63 -6.01
C THR A 96 16.70 -15.77 -5.84
N SER A 97 16.52 -14.55 -5.37
CA SER A 97 17.59 -13.61 -5.03
C SER A 97 17.83 -13.55 -3.53
N GLN A 98 19.08 -13.28 -3.12
CA GLN A 98 19.41 -13.10 -1.71
C GLN A 98 18.88 -11.78 -1.15
N ALA A 99 18.85 -10.75 -1.97
CA ALA A 99 18.28 -9.46 -1.62
C ALA A 99 17.56 -8.82 -2.82
N ILE A 100 16.70 -7.87 -2.51
CA ILE A 100 16.08 -7.00 -3.51
C ILE A 100 16.06 -5.57 -3.00
N ALA A 101 16.49 -4.63 -3.85
CA ALA A 101 16.33 -3.22 -3.65
C ALA A 101 15.13 -2.70 -4.44
N VAL A 102 14.26 -1.97 -3.78
CA VAL A 102 13.30 -1.05 -4.41
C VAL A 102 14.01 0.28 -4.49
N GLU A 103 14.18 0.79 -5.68
CA GLU A 103 14.86 2.05 -5.96
C GLU A 103 13.87 3.08 -6.48
N ARG A 104 14.17 4.34 -6.29
CA ARG A 104 13.41 5.46 -6.82
C ARG A 104 14.26 6.34 -7.71
N ARG A 105 13.65 6.93 -8.73
CA ARG A 105 14.32 7.88 -9.59
C ARG A 105 14.66 9.16 -8.82
N LEU A 106 15.90 9.61 -8.98
CA LEU A 106 16.40 10.85 -8.40
C LEU A 106 15.80 12.06 -9.13
N ALA A 107 15.43 13.10 -8.38
CA ALA A 107 15.07 14.38 -8.97
C ALA A 107 16.32 15.04 -9.63
N GLY A 108 16.13 15.61 -10.82
CA GLY A 108 17.19 16.30 -11.53
C GLY A 108 16.96 16.35 -13.05
N SER A 109 17.77 17.17 -13.74
CA SER A 109 17.72 17.37 -15.19
C SER A 109 18.81 16.63 -15.96
N GLY A 110 19.67 15.89 -15.25
CA GLY A 110 20.77 15.12 -15.84
C GLY A 110 20.36 13.73 -16.35
N ALA A 111 21.33 12.84 -16.46
CA ALA A 111 21.07 11.44 -16.78
C ALA A 111 20.11 10.81 -15.76
N VAL A 112 19.27 9.88 -16.23
CA VAL A 112 18.35 9.15 -15.34
C VAL A 112 19.17 8.33 -14.36
N ALA A 113 19.01 8.61 -13.08
CA ALA A 113 19.66 7.91 -11.99
C ALA A 113 18.60 7.42 -10.99
N TYR A 114 18.85 6.24 -10.43
CA TYR A 114 18.04 5.65 -9.37
C TYR A 114 18.88 5.59 -8.08
N VAL A 115 18.20 5.74 -6.95
CA VAL A 115 18.78 5.62 -5.62
C VAL A 115 17.94 4.68 -4.78
N PRO A 116 18.52 3.96 -3.82
CA PRO A 116 17.77 3.05 -2.98
C PRO A 116 16.64 3.75 -2.22
N LEU A 117 15.49 3.09 -2.14
CA LEU A 117 14.38 3.45 -1.26
C LEU A 117 14.29 2.45 -0.10
N ALA A 118 14.27 1.16 -0.42
CA ALA A 118 14.26 0.08 0.56
C ALA A 118 15.01 -1.13 0.01
N LYS A 119 15.88 -1.73 0.83
CA LYS A 119 16.53 -3.01 0.51
C LYS A 119 16.13 -4.06 1.54
N ILE A 120 15.73 -5.23 1.07
CA ILE A 120 15.34 -6.35 1.92
C ILE A 120 16.21 -7.55 1.56
N THR A 121 16.89 -8.10 2.56
CA THR A 121 17.67 -9.34 2.45
C THR A 121 16.83 -10.49 3.00
N ARG A 122 16.79 -11.62 2.31
CA ARG A 122 16.06 -12.81 2.77
C ARG A 122 16.83 -13.53 3.88
N PRO A 123 16.12 -14.21 4.82
CA PRO A 123 16.77 -15.12 5.76
C PRO A 123 17.03 -16.47 5.10
N ASP A 124 17.79 -17.32 5.77
CA ASP A 124 17.91 -18.71 5.40
C ASP A 124 16.63 -19.51 5.74
N VAL A 125 16.48 -20.68 5.11
CA VAL A 125 15.33 -21.57 5.37
C VAL A 125 15.29 -22.02 6.84
N ALA A 126 16.46 -22.19 7.46
CA ALA A 126 16.58 -22.56 8.87
C ALA A 126 15.99 -21.50 9.81
N ASP A 127 16.10 -20.21 9.47
CA ASP A 127 15.53 -19.12 10.26
C ASP A 127 13.99 -19.19 10.31
N PHE A 128 13.36 -19.55 9.19
CA PHE A 128 11.91 -19.77 9.13
C PHE A 128 11.51 -21.01 9.94
N ALA A 129 12.26 -22.12 9.81
CA ALA A 129 12.00 -23.33 10.60
C ALA A 129 12.05 -23.05 12.10
N ASN A 130 13.04 -22.28 12.54
CA ASN A 130 13.20 -21.87 13.94
C ASN A 130 12.05 -20.95 14.42
N ALA A 131 11.45 -20.16 13.53
CA ALA A 131 10.33 -19.27 13.86
C ALA A 131 8.95 -19.98 13.80
N ALA A 132 8.85 -21.17 13.23
CA ALA A 132 7.59 -21.91 13.10
C ALA A 132 6.87 -22.18 14.44
N PRO A 133 7.56 -22.57 15.56
CA PRO A 133 6.92 -22.74 16.84
C PRO A 133 6.23 -21.48 17.37
N LEU A 134 6.76 -20.29 17.07
CA LEU A 134 6.12 -19.03 17.46
C LEU A 134 4.77 -18.85 16.74
N VAL A 135 4.69 -19.19 15.47
CA VAL A 135 3.43 -19.14 14.70
C VAL A 135 2.42 -20.15 15.26
N VAL A 136 2.85 -21.34 15.67
CA VAL A 136 1.99 -22.33 16.36
C VAL A 136 1.40 -21.75 17.63
N ASN A 137 2.21 -21.10 18.46
CA ASN A 137 1.78 -20.54 19.73
C ASN A 137 0.76 -19.38 19.55
N TYR A 138 0.87 -18.61 18.47
CA TYR A 138 -0.09 -17.58 18.14
C TYR A 138 -1.51 -18.09 17.83
N ALA A 139 -1.68 -19.39 17.57
CA ALA A 139 -2.97 -19.99 17.33
C ALA A 139 -3.94 -19.86 18.54
N GLU A 140 -3.41 -19.72 19.75
CA GLU A 140 -4.23 -19.51 20.97
C GLU A 140 -5.03 -18.21 20.93
N LEU A 141 -4.58 -17.21 20.17
CA LEU A 141 -5.27 -15.91 20.03
C LEU A 141 -6.36 -15.90 18.94
N ARG A 142 -6.57 -16.99 18.22
CA ARG A 142 -7.44 -17.03 17.04
C ARG A 142 -8.89 -16.71 17.37
N SER A 143 -9.43 -17.24 18.47
CA SER A 143 -10.81 -16.97 18.90
C SER A 143 -11.05 -15.47 19.10
N ASP A 144 -10.12 -14.79 19.74
CA ASP A 144 -10.23 -13.36 20.09
C ASP A 144 -10.00 -12.44 18.88
N ARG A 145 -9.30 -12.93 17.86
CA ARG A 145 -8.88 -12.14 16.70
C ARG A 145 -9.63 -12.48 15.41
N MET A 146 -10.47 -13.50 15.42
CA MET A 146 -11.13 -14.04 14.22
C MET A 146 -11.86 -12.96 13.43
N ALA A 147 -12.70 -12.18 14.06
CA ALA A 147 -13.49 -11.14 13.39
C ALA A 147 -12.58 -10.08 12.70
N GLU A 148 -11.53 -9.65 13.40
CA GLU A 148 -10.56 -8.72 12.84
C GLU A 148 -9.82 -9.33 11.64
N ILE A 149 -9.33 -10.56 11.77
CA ILE A 149 -8.56 -11.25 10.74
C ILE A 149 -9.38 -11.40 9.46
N LEU A 150 -10.64 -11.79 9.57
CA LEU A 150 -11.54 -11.97 8.44
C LEU A 150 -11.92 -10.63 7.79
N ALA A 151 -12.26 -9.61 8.58
CA ALA A 151 -12.56 -8.28 8.06
C ALA A 151 -11.36 -7.63 7.36
N GLN A 152 -10.14 -7.82 7.88
CA GLN A 152 -8.90 -7.28 7.32
C GLN A 152 -8.52 -7.88 5.96
N GLN A 153 -9.09 -9.01 5.57
CA GLN A 153 -8.91 -9.54 4.21
C GLN A 153 -9.63 -8.69 3.14
N GLN A 154 -10.67 -7.97 3.54
CA GLN A 154 -11.53 -7.19 2.66
C GLN A 154 -11.17 -5.70 2.69
N TYR A 155 -11.03 -5.13 3.89
CA TYR A 155 -10.92 -3.69 4.09
C TYR A 155 -9.94 -3.35 5.20
N LEU A 156 -9.00 -2.44 4.93
CA LEU A 156 -8.03 -1.93 5.91
C LEU A 156 -8.35 -0.49 6.36
N ILE A 157 -8.83 0.34 5.46
CA ILE A 157 -9.13 1.75 5.75
C ILE A 157 -10.17 1.93 6.88
N PRO A 158 -11.24 1.12 6.99
CA PRO A 158 -12.18 1.23 8.12
C PRO A 158 -11.53 1.05 9.49
N PHE A 159 -10.45 0.28 9.59
CA PHE A 159 -9.70 0.15 10.85
C PHE A 159 -9.00 1.46 11.22
N LEU A 160 -8.52 2.22 10.25
CA LEU A 160 -8.00 3.56 10.49
C LEU A 160 -9.11 4.53 10.87
N ALA A 161 -10.27 4.44 10.22
CA ALA A 161 -11.46 5.24 10.55
C ALA A 161 -12.01 4.98 11.96
N SER A 162 -11.70 3.83 12.57
CA SER A 162 -12.08 3.54 13.96
C SER A 162 -11.31 4.36 15.00
N ILE A 163 -10.17 4.94 14.62
CA ILE A 163 -9.30 5.72 15.52
C ILE A 163 -9.04 7.15 15.03
N LEU A 164 -9.45 7.46 13.80
CA LEU A 164 -9.25 8.77 13.16
C LEU A 164 -10.56 9.24 12.52
N PRO A 165 -10.80 10.54 12.39
CA PRO A 165 -12.01 11.09 11.78
C PRO A 165 -11.95 10.98 10.25
N LEU A 166 -11.85 9.77 9.73
CA LEU A 166 -11.84 9.44 8.30
C LEU A 166 -13.26 9.11 7.85
N ASP A 167 -13.81 9.94 6.97
CA ASP A 167 -15.11 9.74 6.36
C ASP A 167 -15.02 10.02 4.85
N PRO A 168 -15.29 9.05 3.98
CA PRO A 168 -15.22 9.24 2.53
C PRO A 168 -16.11 10.38 1.99
N VAL A 169 -17.17 10.76 2.69
CA VAL A 169 -18.04 11.88 2.32
C VAL A 169 -17.43 13.21 2.73
N ARG A 170 -16.86 13.28 3.93
CA ARG A 170 -16.24 14.49 4.48
C ARG A 170 -14.82 14.72 3.99
N ASN A 171 -14.07 13.64 3.77
CA ASN A 171 -12.67 13.67 3.38
C ASN A 171 -12.43 12.84 2.10
N PRO A 172 -13.12 13.13 0.97
CA PRO A 172 -13.02 12.30 -0.23
C PRO A 172 -11.62 12.28 -0.85
N ALA A 173 -10.85 13.36 -0.79
CA ALA A 173 -9.49 13.38 -1.32
C ALA A 173 -8.52 12.63 -0.41
N VAL A 174 -8.72 12.63 0.92
CA VAL A 174 -7.94 11.80 1.84
C VAL A 174 -8.22 10.32 1.58
N ALA A 175 -9.50 9.94 1.44
CA ALA A 175 -9.88 8.56 1.13
C ALA A 175 -9.24 8.10 -0.19
N GLU A 176 -9.34 8.92 -1.25
CA GLU A 176 -8.73 8.65 -2.55
C GLU A 176 -7.21 8.51 -2.46
N MET A 177 -6.55 9.39 -1.73
CA MET A 177 -5.11 9.34 -1.51
C MET A 177 -4.68 8.03 -0.84
N LEU A 178 -5.41 7.58 0.18
CA LEU A 178 -5.13 6.33 0.87
C LEU A 178 -5.38 5.10 -0.02
N GLU A 179 -6.45 5.10 -0.81
CA GLU A 179 -6.77 4.00 -1.72
C GLU A 179 -5.72 3.86 -2.84
N VAL A 180 -5.27 4.96 -3.43
CA VAL A 180 -4.18 4.94 -4.41
C VAL A 180 -2.87 4.46 -3.77
N GLY A 181 -2.57 4.92 -2.55
CA GLY A 181 -1.41 4.44 -1.78
C GLY A 181 -1.49 2.93 -1.52
N LEU A 182 -2.66 2.43 -1.13
CA LEU A 182 -2.91 1.00 -0.90
C LEU A 182 -2.74 0.19 -2.19
N ALA A 183 -3.27 0.69 -3.30
CA ALA A 183 -3.15 0.06 -4.61
C ALA A 183 -1.70 -0.05 -5.08
N LEU A 184 -0.87 1.00 -4.84
CA LEU A 184 0.56 1.00 -5.19
C LEU A 184 1.36 -0.07 -4.42
N VAL A 185 1.02 -0.32 -3.16
CA VAL A 185 1.74 -1.31 -2.35
C VAL A 185 1.69 -2.70 -2.99
N THR A 186 0.59 -3.07 -3.61
CA THR A 186 0.39 -4.42 -4.14
C THR A 186 1.44 -4.82 -5.22
N PRO A 187 1.61 -4.10 -6.33
CA PRO A 187 2.62 -4.45 -7.34
C PRO A 187 4.04 -4.39 -6.78
N VAL A 188 4.33 -3.46 -5.86
CA VAL A 188 5.65 -3.36 -5.22
C VAL A 188 5.93 -4.60 -4.37
N VAL A 189 5.00 -4.96 -3.48
CA VAL A 189 5.15 -6.14 -2.61
C VAL A 189 5.26 -7.42 -3.43
N MET A 190 4.45 -7.58 -4.47
CA MET A 190 4.50 -8.79 -5.31
C MET A 190 5.85 -8.94 -6.03
N ARG A 191 6.45 -7.84 -6.52
CA ARG A 191 7.79 -7.86 -7.11
C ARG A 191 8.84 -8.30 -6.10
N VAL A 192 8.79 -7.79 -4.86
CA VAL A 192 9.70 -8.17 -3.78
C VAL A 192 9.52 -9.64 -3.40
N LYS A 193 8.28 -10.08 -3.19
CA LYS A 193 7.95 -11.47 -2.85
C LYS A 193 8.49 -12.47 -3.88
N LEU A 194 8.24 -12.21 -5.16
CA LEU A 194 8.67 -13.10 -6.23
C LEU A 194 10.19 -13.18 -6.33
N ALA A 195 10.90 -12.08 -6.14
CA ALA A 195 12.37 -12.08 -6.15
C ALA A 195 12.96 -12.90 -4.99
N LEU A 196 12.41 -12.76 -3.79
CA LEU A 196 12.92 -13.43 -2.59
C LEU A 196 12.46 -14.89 -2.44
N GLY A 197 11.29 -15.25 -2.96
CA GLY A 197 10.79 -16.64 -3.02
C GLY A 197 10.69 -17.36 -1.68
N CYS A 198 10.37 -16.66 -0.59
CA CYS A 198 10.37 -17.24 0.76
C CYS A 198 9.14 -18.10 1.05
N PRO A 199 9.32 -19.29 1.70
CA PRO A 199 8.24 -20.25 1.97
C PRO A 199 7.28 -19.77 3.06
N ARG A 200 6.05 -20.32 3.06
CA ARG A 200 4.99 -20.02 4.03
C ARG A 200 5.13 -20.84 5.32
N PRO A 201 4.55 -20.36 6.45
CA PRO A 201 4.65 -21.08 7.74
C PRO A 201 4.15 -22.51 7.73
N ASN A 202 3.04 -22.81 7.05
CA ASN A 202 2.46 -24.16 6.96
C ASN A 202 3.33 -25.16 6.17
N GLN A 203 4.33 -24.69 5.42
CA GLN A 203 5.30 -25.56 4.74
C GLN A 203 6.35 -26.14 5.69
N PHE A 204 6.43 -25.63 6.92
CA PHE A 204 7.39 -26.08 7.95
C PHE A 204 6.79 -27.03 8.97
N SER A 205 5.47 -27.04 9.14
CA SER A 205 4.80 -27.89 10.13
C SER A 205 3.31 -28.04 9.79
N ASP A 206 2.82 -29.27 9.85
CA ASP A 206 1.41 -29.64 9.74
C ASP A 206 0.57 -29.11 10.94
N ARG A 207 1.23 -28.71 12.02
CA ARG A 207 0.59 -28.06 13.17
C ARG A 207 0.20 -26.60 12.88
N ILE A 208 0.79 -26.00 11.86
CA ILE A 208 0.40 -24.66 11.40
C ILE A 208 -0.72 -24.80 10.38
N GLN A 209 -1.94 -24.66 10.86
CA GLN A 209 -3.15 -24.70 10.04
C GLN A 209 -3.66 -23.28 9.86
N PRO A 210 -3.49 -22.66 8.69
CA PRO A 210 -3.99 -21.30 8.45
C PRO A 210 -5.51 -21.21 8.66
N MET A 211 -5.97 -20.18 9.36
CA MET A 211 -7.40 -19.95 9.54
C MET A 211 -8.07 -19.21 8.37
N ILE A 212 -7.29 -18.82 7.39
CA ILE A 212 -7.73 -18.22 6.11
C ILE A 212 -7.05 -18.96 4.97
N SER A 213 -7.58 -18.84 3.75
CA SER A 213 -6.95 -19.44 2.58
C SER A 213 -5.50 -19.00 2.44
N GLU A 214 -4.60 -19.96 2.24
CA GLU A 214 -3.19 -19.67 2.02
C GLU A 214 -3.03 -18.88 0.72
N PRO A 215 -2.36 -17.72 0.78
CA PRO A 215 -2.05 -16.97 -0.43
C PRO A 215 -1.06 -17.72 -1.32
N ALA A 216 -1.32 -17.76 -2.63
CA ALA A 216 -0.50 -18.48 -3.61
C ALA A 216 0.90 -17.87 -3.88
N HIS A 217 1.25 -16.77 -3.20
CA HIS A 217 2.52 -16.05 -3.39
C HIS A 217 3.44 -16.20 -2.16
N PRO A 218 4.78 -16.01 -2.31
CA PRO A 218 5.76 -16.10 -1.22
C PRO A 218 5.41 -15.25 0.00
N THR A 219 6.03 -15.58 1.16
CA THR A 219 5.65 -14.98 2.43
C THR A 219 6.24 -13.57 2.67
N LEU A 220 7.53 -13.36 2.40
CA LEU A 220 8.30 -12.17 2.77
C LEU A 220 8.29 -11.09 1.66
N PRO A 221 7.98 -9.83 1.94
CA PRO A 221 7.42 -9.26 3.16
C PRO A 221 5.91 -9.48 3.31
N SER A 222 5.34 -9.26 4.51
CA SER A 222 3.88 -9.30 4.72
C SER A 222 3.18 -8.17 3.96
N GLY A 223 2.21 -8.52 3.09
CA GLY A 223 1.45 -7.55 2.32
C GLY A 223 0.63 -6.61 3.22
N HIS A 224 -0.14 -7.16 4.17
CA HIS A 224 -0.96 -6.38 5.11
C HIS A 224 -0.11 -5.46 5.99
N ALA A 225 1.08 -5.93 6.45
CA ALA A 225 2.00 -5.08 7.18
C ALA A 225 2.47 -3.92 6.30
N THR A 226 2.94 -4.19 5.08
CA THR A 226 3.38 -3.13 4.15
C THR A 226 2.27 -2.12 3.89
N GLN A 227 1.05 -2.59 3.63
CA GLN A 227 -0.12 -1.75 3.40
C GLN A 227 -0.40 -0.83 4.60
N MET A 228 -0.52 -1.41 5.79
CA MET A 228 -0.86 -0.63 6.98
C MET A 228 0.23 0.35 7.38
N PHE A 229 1.50 -0.02 7.29
CA PHE A 229 2.60 0.90 7.59
C PHE A 229 2.76 2.00 6.52
N THR A 230 2.39 1.73 5.26
CA THR A 230 2.30 2.77 4.23
C THR A 230 1.22 3.79 4.59
N LEU A 231 -0.01 3.33 4.86
CA LEU A 231 -1.12 4.21 5.23
C LEU A 231 -0.86 4.98 6.52
N ALA A 232 -0.32 4.30 7.54
CA ALA A 232 0.04 4.94 8.82
C ALA A 232 1.06 6.07 8.61
N THR A 233 2.06 5.84 7.76
CA THR A 233 3.09 6.84 7.47
C THR A 233 2.53 8.00 6.65
N MET A 234 1.68 7.72 5.65
CA MET A 234 1.02 8.77 4.85
C MET A 234 0.18 9.68 5.74
N LEU A 235 -0.66 9.12 6.60
CA LEU A 235 -1.52 9.90 7.51
C LEU A 235 -0.71 10.67 8.56
N SER A 236 0.36 10.08 9.10
CA SER A 236 1.23 10.76 10.05
C SER A 236 1.93 11.96 9.44
N LEU A 237 2.37 11.85 8.18
CA LEU A 237 3.00 12.96 7.44
C LEU A 237 1.98 13.99 6.94
N LEU A 238 0.73 13.60 6.74
CA LEU A 238 -0.35 14.51 6.36
C LEU A 238 -0.76 15.41 7.54
N ASP A 239 -0.60 14.95 8.77
CA ASP A 239 -0.95 15.71 9.99
C ASP A 239 0.09 16.77 10.38
N ASP A 240 1.14 16.97 9.60
CA ASP A 240 2.19 18.00 9.80
C ASP A 240 2.89 17.97 11.18
N ARG A 241 2.38 17.16 12.12
CA ARG A 241 2.86 17.05 13.51
C ARG A 241 3.94 16.00 13.69
N ALA A 242 4.13 15.13 12.71
CA ALA A 242 5.00 13.99 12.83
C ALA A 242 5.94 13.83 11.64
N ALA A 243 6.99 14.65 11.59
CA ALA A 243 8.13 14.39 10.69
C ALA A 243 8.82 13.04 10.98
N LYS A 244 8.49 12.38 12.10
CA LYS A 244 9.08 11.11 12.54
C LYS A 244 8.00 10.03 12.73
N VAL A 245 8.37 8.78 12.45
CA VAL A 245 7.58 7.61 12.83
C VAL A 245 7.52 7.53 14.35
N VAL A 246 6.33 7.67 14.90
CA VAL A 246 6.08 7.54 16.35
C VAL A 246 5.48 6.17 16.59
N SER A 247 6.32 5.16 16.81
CA SER A 247 5.94 3.75 16.95
C SER A 247 4.89 3.49 18.05
N ASP A 248 4.79 4.38 19.03
CA ASP A 248 3.85 4.30 20.16
C ASP A 248 2.53 5.04 19.89
N SER A 249 2.37 5.72 18.77
CA SER A 249 1.11 6.34 18.41
C SER A 249 0.03 5.30 18.09
N GLN A 250 -1.23 5.67 18.29
CA GLN A 250 -2.38 4.77 18.04
C GLN A 250 -2.36 4.19 16.61
N ILE A 251 -1.98 4.98 15.63
CA ILE A 251 -1.97 4.56 14.24
C ILE A 251 -0.90 3.48 13.98
N TYR A 252 0.31 3.62 14.55
CA TYR A 252 1.35 2.60 14.40
C TYR A 252 1.09 1.37 15.28
N ARG A 253 0.48 1.53 16.46
CA ARG A 253 0.01 0.41 17.27
C ARG A 253 -1.05 -0.41 16.54
N LEU A 254 -1.98 0.24 15.84
CA LEU A 254 -2.96 -0.42 14.99
C LEU A 254 -2.29 -1.16 13.82
N ALA A 255 -1.31 -0.54 13.16
CA ALA A 255 -0.55 -1.18 12.09
C ALA A 255 0.18 -2.44 12.58
N CYS A 256 0.82 -2.37 13.76
CA CYS A 256 1.43 -3.54 14.41
C CYS A 256 0.38 -4.63 14.71
N ARG A 257 -0.81 -4.26 15.25
CA ARG A 257 -1.88 -5.21 15.54
C ARG A 257 -2.33 -5.96 14.28
N ILE A 258 -2.53 -5.25 13.18
CA ILE A 258 -2.93 -5.85 11.89
C ILE A 258 -1.81 -6.74 11.32
N ALA A 259 -0.54 -6.34 11.45
CA ALA A 259 0.60 -7.16 11.07
C ALA A 259 0.67 -8.46 11.87
N ILE A 260 0.53 -8.39 13.21
CA ILE A 260 0.52 -9.54 14.11
C ILE A 260 -0.67 -10.47 13.80
N ASN A 261 -1.82 -9.93 13.44
CA ASN A 261 -2.98 -10.74 13.06
C ASN A 261 -2.70 -11.68 11.88
N ARG A 262 -1.71 -11.40 11.04
CA ARG A 262 -1.28 -12.33 9.97
C ARG A 262 -0.49 -13.51 10.51
N THR A 263 0.26 -13.32 11.61
CA THR A 263 0.94 -14.41 12.34
C THR A 263 -0.10 -15.26 13.08
N VAL A 264 -1.07 -14.64 13.78
CA VAL A 264 -2.21 -15.32 14.41
C VAL A 264 -2.99 -16.16 13.39
N ALA A 265 -3.20 -15.62 12.18
CA ALA A 265 -3.86 -16.34 11.10
C ALA A 265 -3.05 -17.52 10.56
N GLY A 266 -1.78 -17.67 10.91
CA GLY A 266 -0.90 -18.75 10.48
C GLY A 266 -0.36 -18.60 9.06
N VAL A 267 -0.43 -17.40 8.45
CA VAL A 267 -0.01 -17.17 7.06
C VAL A 267 1.29 -16.40 6.91
N HIS A 268 1.82 -15.84 8.01
CA HIS A 268 3.08 -15.08 8.04
C HIS A 268 3.88 -15.33 9.29
N PHE A 269 5.19 -15.17 9.17
CA PHE A 269 6.11 -15.08 10.30
C PHE A 269 6.25 -13.65 10.81
N PRO A 270 6.69 -13.43 12.08
CA PRO A 270 6.97 -12.09 12.59
C PRO A 270 7.98 -11.29 11.76
N ILE A 271 8.98 -11.97 11.22
CA ILE A 271 10.00 -11.39 10.32
C ILE A 271 9.38 -10.79 9.05
N ASP A 272 8.31 -11.41 8.50
CA ASP A 272 7.59 -10.88 7.35
C ASP A 272 6.92 -9.55 7.68
N SER A 273 6.40 -9.44 8.93
CA SER A 273 5.77 -8.22 9.44
C SER A 273 6.80 -7.11 9.64
N ALA A 274 7.98 -7.44 10.15
CA ALA A 274 9.09 -6.49 10.32
C ALA A 274 9.58 -5.95 8.97
N ALA A 275 9.84 -6.83 8.00
CA ALA A 275 10.19 -6.44 6.64
C ALA A 275 9.10 -5.58 5.98
N GLY A 276 7.83 -5.96 6.20
CA GLY A 276 6.66 -5.21 5.72
C GLY A 276 6.57 -3.83 6.34
N ALA A 277 6.94 -3.68 7.61
CA ALA A 277 6.97 -2.38 8.29
C ALA A 277 8.03 -1.44 7.66
N VAL A 278 9.25 -1.94 7.42
CA VAL A 278 10.32 -1.14 6.80
C VAL A 278 9.92 -0.70 5.40
N LEU A 279 9.46 -1.64 4.56
CA LEU A 279 9.03 -1.33 3.19
C LEU A 279 7.85 -0.35 3.19
N GLY A 280 6.85 -0.58 4.07
CA GLY A 280 5.66 0.26 4.15
C GLY A 280 5.97 1.69 4.60
N ILE A 281 6.82 1.87 5.61
CA ILE A 281 7.27 3.20 6.06
C ILE A 281 7.97 3.93 4.90
N GLN A 282 8.85 3.26 4.18
CA GLN A 282 9.57 3.87 3.07
C GLN A 282 8.66 4.21 1.88
N LEU A 283 7.69 3.36 1.55
CA LEU A 283 6.68 3.66 0.53
C LEU A 283 5.79 4.85 0.94
N GLY A 284 5.36 4.91 2.20
CA GLY A 284 4.59 6.04 2.72
C GLY A 284 5.38 7.36 2.63
N ARG A 285 6.66 7.36 3.04
CA ARG A 285 7.56 8.50 2.91
C ARG A 285 7.76 8.91 1.45
N TYR A 286 7.96 7.93 0.57
CA TYR A 286 8.11 8.17 -0.86
C TYR A 286 6.87 8.83 -1.46
N LEU A 287 5.68 8.30 -1.20
CA LEU A 287 4.43 8.85 -1.70
C LEU A 287 4.21 10.29 -1.24
N MET A 288 4.43 10.57 0.04
CA MET A 288 4.26 11.92 0.58
C MET A 288 5.34 12.88 0.03
N ALA A 289 6.58 12.44 -0.12
CA ALA A 289 7.65 13.23 -0.72
C ALA A 289 7.36 13.56 -2.20
N ARG A 290 6.81 12.60 -2.98
CA ARG A 290 6.36 12.83 -4.37
C ARG A 290 5.26 13.89 -4.46
N GLY A 291 4.38 13.95 -3.45
CA GLY A 291 3.26 14.90 -3.36
C GLY A 291 3.64 16.30 -2.86
N SER A 292 4.79 16.48 -2.23
CA SER A 292 5.16 17.73 -1.56
C SER A 292 6.52 18.31 -1.96
N ASN A 293 7.19 17.75 -2.97
CA ASN A 293 8.61 18.03 -3.27
C ASN A 293 9.53 17.77 -2.07
N GLY A 294 9.15 16.81 -1.23
CA GLY A 294 9.88 16.46 -0.03
C GLY A 294 11.12 15.61 -0.30
N GLN A 295 11.82 15.32 0.78
CA GLN A 295 12.98 14.44 0.76
C GLN A 295 12.62 13.07 1.33
N VAL A 296 13.27 12.03 0.83
CA VAL A 296 13.18 10.68 1.35
C VAL A 296 14.55 10.00 1.31
N GLY A 297 14.93 9.41 2.44
CA GLY A 297 16.13 8.60 2.56
C GLY A 297 15.85 7.12 2.28
N SER A 298 16.88 6.31 2.36
CA SER A 298 16.78 4.87 2.19
C SER A 298 16.63 4.12 3.52
N ALA A 299 16.20 2.85 3.44
CA ALA A 299 16.24 1.92 4.57
C ALA A 299 16.70 0.54 4.12
N THR A 300 17.34 -0.19 5.04
CA THR A 300 17.72 -1.59 4.83
C THR A 300 17.09 -2.47 5.91
N PHE A 301 16.72 -3.67 5.53
CA PHE A 301 16.26 -4.72 6.44
C PHE A 301 16.99 -6.03 6.15
N ASP A 302 17.72 -6.51 7.15
CA ASP A 302 18.38 -7.81 7.12
C ASP A 302 17.53 -8.81 7.91
N ALA A 303 16.87 -9.68 7.18
CA ALA A 303 15.97 -10.65 7.78
C ALA A 303 16.72 -11.71 8.60
N ALA A 304 17.93 -12.09 8.23
CA ALA A 304 18.73 -13.03 9.02
C ALA A 304 19.13 -12.42 10.37
N ALA A 305 19.55 -11.14 10.37
CA ALA A 305 19.91 -10.42 11.58
C ALA A 305 18.70 -10.18 12.51
N PHE A 306 17.46 -10.09 11.96
CA PHE A 306 16.25 -9.95 12.76
C PHE A 306 16.04 -11.11 13.74
N ASN A 307 16.32 -12.34 13.33
CA ASN A 307 16.21 -13.53 14.18
C ASN A 307 17.40 -13.70 15.14
N GLY A 308 18.33 -12.75 15.20
CA GLY A 308 19.44 -12.76 16.15
C GLY A 308 20.55 -13.77 15.84
N GLY A 309 20.58 -14.37 14.63
CA GLY A 309 21.64 -15.28 14.16
C GLY A 309 21.84 -16.58 14.97
N ALA A 310 21.17 -16.74 16.10
CA ALA A 310 21.38 -17.82 17.06
C ALA A 310 20.17 -18.76 17.20
N GLY A 311 19.27 -18.79 16.23
CA GLY A 311 18.15 -19.72 16.25
C GLY A 311 17.04 -19.40 17.26
N THR A 312 17.07 -18.25 17.92
CA THR A 312 15.99 -17.82 18.80
C THR A 312 14.96 -17.04 17.99
N PRO A 313 13.72 -17.53 17.84
CA PRO A 313 12.69 -16.83 17.10
C PRO A 313 12.36 -15.51 17.79
N ARG A 314 12.30 -14.43 17.02
CA ARG A 314 11.99 -13.11 17.49
C ARG A 314 10.58 -12.70 17.08
N ASP A 315 9.84 -12.13 17.99
CA ASP A 315 8.51 -11.61 17.75
C ASP A 315 8.57 -10.20 17.15
N PHE A 316 7.41 -9.74 16.62
CA PHE A 316 7.24 -8.39 16.09
C PHE A 316 6.10 -7.68 16.80
N HIS A 317 6.40 -6.53 17.44
CA HIS A 317 5.42 -5.68 18.07
C HIS A 317 5.93 -4.22 18.11
N TYR A 318 5.12 -3.28 18.63
CA TYR A 318 5.44 -1.86 18.58
C TYR A 318 6.78 -1.48 19.28
N ALA A 319 7.20 -2.19 20.32
CA ALA A 319 8.48 -1.91 20.95
C ALA A 319 9.67 -2.35 20.08
N ILE A 320 9.53 -3.44 19.34
CA ILE A 320 10.51 -3.86 18.32
C ILE A 320 10.50 -2.84 17.16
N LEU A 321 9.33 -2.43 16.69
CA LEU A 321 9.23 -1.35 15.71
C LEU A 321 9.97 -0.09 16.16
N ASN A 322 9.86 0.28 17.45
CA ASN A 322 10.58 1.43 17.99
C ASN A 322 12.09 1.28 17.89
N GLN A 323 12.63 0.10 18.25
CA GLN A 323 14.05 -0.19 18.10
C GLN A 323 14.51 -0.08 16.64
N MET A 324 13.69 -0.61 15.71
CA MET A 324 13.97 -0.54 14.27
C MET A 324 14.02 0.90 13.77
N VAL A 325 13.01 1.72 14.04
CA VAL A 325 12.93 3.10 13.51
C VAL A 325 13.89 4.07 14.18
N THR A 326 14.43 3.72 15.34
CA THR A 326 15.45 4.49 16.04
C THR A 326 16.87 3.98 15.74
N ASN A 327 17.03 3.04 14.82
CA ASN A 327 18.31 2.41 14.49
C ASN A 327 19.03 1.73 15.67
N GLN A 328 18.26 1.29 16.66
CA GLN A 328 18.77 0.49 17.80
C GLN A 328 18.70 -1.02 17.52
N ASP A 329 18.02 -1.40 16.47
CA ASP A 329 17.89 -2.78 16.02
C ASP A 329 18.94 -3.11 14.96
N PRO A 330 19.77 -4.17 15.14
CA PRO A 330 20.82 -4.51 14.20
C PRO A 330 20.30 -4.96 12.82
N SER A 331 19.06 -5.43 12.75
CA SER A 331 18.44 -5.88 11.50
C SER A 331 17.98 -4.74 10.60
N THR A 332 17.89 -3.52 11.12
CA THR A 332 17.25 -2.42 10.41
C THR A 332 18.09 -1.16 10.48
N ARG A 333 18.20 -0.47 9.36
CA ARG A 333 18.81 0.85 9.31
C ARG A 333 17.99 1.79 8.42
N PHE A 334 17.53 2.88 9.00
CA PHE A 334 17.03 4.05 8.28
C PHE A 334 18.18 5.04 8.12
N ASN A 335 18.56 5.32 6.87
CA ASN A 335 19.77 6.11 6.57
C ASN A 335 19.45 7.61 6.48
N ASP A 336 20.45 8.43 6.82
CA ASP A 336 20.41 9.89 6.70
C ASP A 336 20.89 10.36 5.31
N ASP A 337 20.48 9.64 4.26
CA ASP A 337 20.85 9.88 2.86
C ASP A 337 19.68 10.52 2.08
N ALA A 338 18.85 11.28 2.77
CA ALA A 338 17.64 11.84 2.19
C ALA A 338 17.95 12.80 1.03
N THR A 339 17.34 12.54 -0.10
CA THR A 339 17.38 13.38 -1.29
C THR A 339 15.98 13.70 -1.79
N THR A 340 15.86 14.80 -2.54
CA THR A 340 14.55 15.24 -3.06
C THR A 340 13.96 14.19 -4.00
N ALA A 341 12.69 13.84 -3.75
CA ALA A 341 11.93 12.99 -4.63
C ALA A 341 11.54 13.74 -5.91
N ARG A 342 11.52 13.05 -7.06
CA ARG A 342 11.01 13.64 -8.29
C ARG A 342 9.53 14.00 -8.10
N PRO A 343 9.10 15.23 -8.41
CA PRO A 343 7.71 15.62 -8.26
C PRO A 343 6.77 14.77 -9.12
N ALA A 344 5.58 14.49 -8.61
CA ALA A 344 4.49 13.85 -9.30
C ALA A 344 3.30 14.82 -9.40
N PRO A 345 3.17 15.60 -10.47
CA PRO A 345 2.23 16.73 -10.51
C PRO A 345 0.76 16.34 -10.32
N LEU A 346 0.34 15.18 -10.84
CA LEU A 346 -1.03 14.70 -10.67
C LEU A 346 -1.27 14.28 -9.22
N TRP A 347 -0.34 13.51 -8.67
CA TRP A 347 -0.35 13.09 -7.27
C TRP A 347 -0.27 14.29 -6.31
N THR A 348 0.59 15.27 -6.61
CA THR A 348 0.70 16.53 -5.84
C THR A 348 -0.65 17.24 -5.75
N SER A 349 -1.39 17.29 -6.85
CA SER A 349 -2.72 17.89 -6.88
C SER A 349 -3.71 17.19 -5.93
N LEU A 350 -3.68 15.86 -5.87
CA LEU A 350 -4.50 15.09 -4.93
C LEU A 350 -4.04 15.31 -3.48
N CYS A 351 -2.73 15.25 -3.21
CA CYS A 351 -2.17 15.46 -1.88
C CYS A 351 -2.50 16.85 -1.31
N GLN A 352 -2.47 17.88 -2.13
CA GLN A 352 -2.84 19.25 -1.70
C GLN A 352 -4.32 19.34 -1.29
N ARG A 353 -5.22 18.68 -2.02
CA ARG A 353 -6.63 18.60 -1.65
C ARG A 353 -6.81 17.80 -0.35
N ALA A 354 -6.15 16.64 -0.26
CA ALA A 354 -6.19 15.81 0.93
C ALA A 354 -5.65 16.55 2.17
N ALA A 355 -4.56 17.30 2.04
CA ALA A 355 -4.01 18.09 3.14
C ALA A 355 -4.98 19.19 3.63
N LYS A 356 -5.69 19.85 2.72
CA LYS A 356 -6.72 20.82 3.07
C LYS A 356 -7.87 20.15 3.83
N GLU A 357 -8.43 19.07 3.29
CA GLU A 357 -9.51 18.31 3.94
C GLU A 357 -9.08 17.78 5.31
N TRP A 358 -7.83 17.35 5.43
CA TRP A 358 -7.29 16.83 6.70
C TRP A 358 -7.10 17.94 7.72
N GLY A 359 -6.71 19.15 7.31
CA GLY A 359 -6.65 20.34 8.16
C GLY A 359 -8.01 20.69 8.75
N ASP A 360 -9.06 20.54 7.97
CA ASP A 360 -10.44 20.90 8.33
C ASP A 360 -11.23 19.74 9.00
N ARG A 361 -10.58 18.60 9.29
CA ARG A 361 -11.25 17.35 9.72
C ARG A 361 -12.07 17.43 11.00
N TRP A 362 -11.83 18.44 11.83
CA TRP A 362 -12.52 18.67 13.09
C TRP A 362 -13.58 19.80 13.02
N SER A 363 -13.73 20.46 11.87
CA SER A 363 -14.68 21.55 11.65
C SER A 363 -16.09 21.09 11.27
#